data_7106ac717b8d756e96dde2d7cb39513a
#
_entry.id   7106ac717b8d756e96dde2d7cb39513a
#
_cell.length_a   1.000
_cell.length_b   1.000
_cell.length_c   1.000
_cell.angle_alpha   90.00
_cell.angle_beta   90.00
_cell.angle_gamma   90.00
#
_symmetry.space_group_name_H-M   'P 1'
#
loop_
_entity.id
_entity.type
_entity.pdbx_description
1 polymer ?
#
loop_
_entity_poly.entity_id
_entity_poly.type
_entity_poly.pdbx_seq_one_letter_code
_entity_poly.pdbx_strand_id
1 'polypeptide(L)'
;MPALKNLLLVLITTTALIACAGSRDPVIDPKGVNRVAYEQDLLECRVLGEQAPVAAETAASAAGGAAVGGLIGAAVGNSDTAQRGAGAGVVLGGLRGYQRGTSAEQRIIRRCLIGRGYRVLN
;
A
#
# COMPACT_ATOMS: atom_id res chain seq x y z
N MET A 1 -19.41 -15.33 -27.56
CA MET A 1 -19.61 -14.15 -26.71
C MET A 1 -19.45 -14.39 -25.19
N PRO A 2 -19.15 -15.60 -24.67
CA PRO A 2 -18.90 -15.79 -23.26
C PRO A 2 -17.57 -15.15 -22.78
N ALA A 3 -16.55 -15.10 -23.62
CA ALA A 3 -15.26 -14.53 -23.28
C ALA A 3 -15.32 -13.02 -22.95
N LEU A 4 -16.10 -12.25 -23.70
CA LEU A 4 -16.26 -10.81 -23.49
C LEU A 4 -16.99 -10.53 -22.16
N LYS A 5 -18.00 -11.35 -21.84
CA LYS A 5 -18.77 -11.26 -20.59
C LYS A 5 -17.89 -11.57 -19.36
N ASN A 6 -17.03 -12.58 -19.47
CA ASN A 6 -16.08 -12.92 -18.40
C ASN A 6 -15.00 -11.85 -18.23
N LEU A 7 -14.50 -11.26 -19.32
CA LEU A 7 -13.55 -10.16 -19.29
C LEU A 7 -14.15 -8.92 -18.62
N LEU A 8 -15.41 -8.60 -18.95
CA LEU A 8 -16.13 -7.47 -18.34
C LEU A 8 -16.36 -7.68 -16.84
N LEU A 9 -16.68 -8.91 -16.44
CA LEU A 9 -16.91 -9.28 -15.04
C LEU A 9 -15.60 -9.18 -14.22
N VAL A 10 -14.49 -9.61 -14.78
CA VAL A 10 -13.15 -9.47 -14.15
C VAL A 10 -12.76 -8.00 -14.03
N LEU A 11 -13.06 -7.17 -15.05
CA LEU A 11 -12.75 -5.74 -15.01
C LEU A 11 -13.56 -5.01 -13.93
N ILE A 12 -14.85 -5.38 -13.75
CA ILE A 12 -15.73 -4.78 -12.74
C ILE A 12 -15.30 -5.21 -11.32
N THR A 13 -14.89 -6.46 -11.14
CA THR A 13 -14.42 -6.94 -9.84
C THR A 13 -13.08 -6.33 -9.43
N THR A 14 -12.17 -6.07 -10.38
CA THR A 14 -10.89 -5.40 -10.08
C THR A 14 -11.06 -3.93 -9.71
N THR A 15 -12.01 -3.20 -10.33
CA THR A 15 -12.28 -1.80 -9.99
C THR A 15 -12.93 -1.65 -8.61
N ALA A 16 -13.76 -2.59 -8.17
CA ALA A 16 -14.40 -2.57 -6.86
C ALA A 16 -13.39 -2.76 -5.69
N LEU A 17 -12.29 -3.48 -5.90
CA LEU A 17 -11.26 -3.72 -4.89
C LEU A 17 -10.38 -2.49 -4.63
N ILE A 18 -10.26 -1.56 -5.58
CA ILE A 18 -9.44 -0.34 -5.43
C ILE A 18 -10.16 0.71 -4.58
N ALA A 19 -11.49 0.67 -4.49
CA ALA A 19 -12.28 1.66 -3.76
C ALA A 19 -12.16 1.58 -2.22
N CYS A 20 -11.58 0.51 -1.67
CA CYS A 20 -11.40 0.33 -0.22
C CYS A 20 -10.05 0.81 0.32
N ALA A 21 -9.16 1.36 -0.50
CA ALA A 21 -7.91 1.99 -0.05
C ALA A 21 -8.19 3.39 0.50
N GLY A 22 -9.02 3.48 1.55
CA GLY A 22 -9.29 4.73 2.24
C GLY A 22 -7.99 5.31 2.79
N SER A 23 -7.68 6.56 2.44
CA SER A 23 -6.62 7.34 3.05
C SER A 23 -6.92 7.44 4.56
N ARG A 24 -6.05 6.87 5.37
CA ARG A 24 -6.14 7.01 6.84
C ARG A 24 -5.59 8.37 7.21
N ASP A 25 -6.46 9.36 7.25
CA ASP A 25 -6.07 10.69 7.67
C ASP A 25 -5.63 10.69 9.13
N PRO A 26 -4.57 11.44 9.47
CA PRO A 26 -4.13 11.55 10.85
C PRO A 26 -5.22 12.25 11.69
N VAL A 27 -5.53 11.66 12.83
CA VAL A 27 -6.47 12.23 13.79
C VAL A 27 -5.73 13.24 14.66
N ILE A 28 -6.19 14.48 14.68
CA ILE A 28 -5.61 15.54 15.50
C ILE A 28 -6.55 15.96 16.62
N ASP A 29 -5.98 16.53 17.71
CA ASP A 29 -6.76 17.21 18.75
C ASP A 29 -7.28 18.54 18.18
N PRO A 30 -8.62 18.73 18.08
CA PRO A 30 -9.19 19.92 17.45
C PRO A 30 -9.13 21.18 18.32
N LYS A 31 -8.68 21.08 19.57
CA LYS A 31 -8.64 22.23 20.50
C LYS A 31 -7.64 23.30 20.05
N GLY A 32 -8.14 24.48 19.73
CA GLY A 32 -7.33 25.63 19.35
C GLY A 32 -6.77 25.58 17.92
N VAL A 33 -7.19 24.61 17.11
CA VAL A 33 -6.71 24.46 15.74
C VAL A 33 -7.58 25.24 14.77
N ASN A 34 -6.95 26.10 13.94
CA ASN A 34 -7.59 26.70 12.79
C ASN A 34 -7.72 25.65 11.68
N ARG A 35 -8.96 25.27 11.34
CA ARG A 35 -9.23 24.22 10.35
C ARG A 35 -8.68 24.52 8.97
N VAL A 36 -8.77 25.77 8.51
CA VAL A 36 -8.28 26.16 7.18
C VAL A 36 -6.76 26.02 7.11
N ALA A 37 -6.06 26.49 8.14
CA ALA A 37 -4.60 26.33 8.22
C ALA A 37 -4.22 24.84 8.31
N TYR A 38 -4.95 24.04 9.08
CA TYR A 38 -4.71 22.60 9.18
C TYR A 38 -4.86 21.88 7.84
N GLU A 39 -5.90 22.19 7.06
CA GLU A 39 -6.12 21.55 5.76
C GLU A 39 -5.00 21.88 4.78
N GLN A 40 -4.51 23.14 4.77
CA GLN A 40 -3.36 23.54 3.97
C GLN A 40 -2.09 22.80 4.40
N ASP A 41 -1.81 22.78 5.69
CA ASP A 41 -0.67 22.08 6.27
C ASP A 41 -0.72 20.56 6.02
N LEU A 42 -1.91 19.97 6.08
CA LEU A 42 -2.11 18.55 5.77
C LEU A 42 -1.81 18.25 4.30
N LEU A 43 -2.26 19.09 3.37
CA LEU A 43 -1.96 18.92 1.94
C LEU A 43 -0.46 18.99 1.68
N GLU A 44 0.24 19.97 2.26
CA GLU A 44 1.69 20.07 2.12
C GLU A 44 2.43 18.88 2.74
N CYS A 45 1.99 18.40 3.91
CA CYS A 45 2.55 17.21 4.54
C CYS A 45 2.29 15.93 3.73
N ARG A 46 1.15 15.85 3.01
CA ARG A 46 0.89 14.74 2.08
C ARG A 46 1.83 14.74 0.89
N VAL A 47 2.09 15.89 0.29
CA VAL A 47 3.09 16.01 -0.80
C VAL A 47 4.47 15.50 -0.35
N LEU A 48 4.86 15.77 0.89
CA LEU A 48 6.08 15.21 1.46
C LEU A 48 5.96 13.69 1.69
N GLY A 49 4.80 13.21 2.12
CA GLY A 49 4.52 11.78 2.30
C GLY A 49 4.60 10.99 1.00
N GLU A 50 4.12 11.55 -0.11
CA GLU A 50 4.16 10.95 -1.45
C GLU A 50 5.58 10.66 -1.93
N GLN A 51 6.60 11.30 -1.36
CA GLN A 51 8.00 11.00 -1.64
C GLN A 51 8.46 9.66 -1.02
N ALA A 52 7.63 9.04 -0.17
CA ALA A 52 7.92 7.71 0.36
C ALA A 52 7.97 6.68 -0.79
N PRO A 53 8.97 5.79 -0.82
CA PRO A 53 9.18 4.87 -1.94
C PRO A 53 8.24 3.66 -1.89
N VAL A 54 6.91 3.90 -1.83
CA VAL A 54 5.88 2.84 -1.72
C VAL A 54 5.96 1.84 -2.86
N ALA A 55 6.13 2.34 -4.10
CA ALA A 55 6.22 1.49 -5.28
C ALA A 55 7.49 0.62 -5.26
N ALA A 56 8.63 1.20 -4.87
CA ALA A 56 9.89 0.48 -4.77
C ALA A 56 9.85 -0.60 -3.67
N GLU A 57 9.28 -0.28 -2.50
CA GLU A 57 9.08 -1.23 -1.39
C GLU A 57 8.15 -2.39 -1.80
N THR A 58 7.06 -2.05 -2.52
CA THR A 58 6.12 -3.06 -3.02
C THR A 58 6.80 -3.99 -4.03
N ALA A 59 7.53 -3.44 -4.99
CA ALA A 59 8.22 -4.21 -6.04
C ALA A 59 9.33 -5.09 -5.43
N ALA A 60 10.15 -4.56 -4.55
CA ALA A 60 11.23 -5.31 -3.91
C ALA A 60 10.67 -6.46 -3.04
N SER A 61 9.60 -6.20 -2.28
CA SER A 61 8.96 -7.21 -1.45
C SER A 61 8.24 -8.28 -2.28
N ALA A 62 7.64 -7.92 -3.42
CA ALA A 62 7.04 -8.86 -4.36
C ALA A 62 8.08 -9.77 -5.00
N ALA A 63 9.21 -9.21 -5.44
CA ALA A 63 10.32 -9.97 -6.01
C ALA A 63 10.93 -10.93 -4.99
N GLY A 64 11.16 -10.47 -3.76
CA GLY A 64 11.64 -11.31 -2.66
C GLY A 64 10.66 -12.44 -2.33
N GLY A 65 9.37 -12.15 -2.28
CA GLY A 65 8.31 -13.15 -2.07
C GLY A 65 8.27 -14.20 -3.19
N ALA A 66 8.41 -13.76 -4.46
CA ALA A 66 8.47 -14.66 -5.61
C ALA A 66 9.66 -15.62 -5.53
N ALA A 67 10.84 -15.09 -5.20
CA ALA A 67 12.06 -15.89 -5.07
C ALA A 67 11.92 -16.94 -3.97
N VAL A 68 11.50 -16.56 -2.78
CA VAL A 68 11.31 -17.48 -1.64
C VAL A 68 10.23 -18.51 -1.95
N GLY A 69 9.06 -18.07 -2.44
CA GLY A 69 7.95 -18.98 -2.79
C GLY A 69 8.31 -19.95 -3.91
N GLY A 70 9.06 -19.49 -4.91
CA GLY A 70 9.56 -20.34 -6.01
C GLY A 70 10.55 -21.40 -5.52
N LEU A 71 11.50 -21.01 -4.66
CA LEU A 71 12.49 -21.92 -4.08
C LEU A 71 11.82 -23.00 -3.22
N ILE A 72 10.89 -22.62 -2.36
CA ILE A 72 10.13 -23.57 -1.54
C ILE A 72 9.33 -24.51 -2.44
N GLY A 73 8.61 -23.97 -3.44
CA GLY A 73 7.84 -24.77 -4.39
C GLY A 73 8.70 -25.76 -5.18
N ALA A 74 9.91 -25.38 -5.57
CA ALA A 74 10.87 -26.26 -6.24
C ALA A 74 11.41 -27.35 -5.31
N ALA A 75 11.61 -27.02 -4.01
CA ALA A 75 12.14 -27.98 -3.05
C ALA A 75 11.13 -29.07 -2.67
N VAL A 76 9.82 -28.77 -2.68
CA VAL A 76 8.75 -29.71 -2.25
C VAL A 76 8.02 -30.37 -3.41
N GLY A 77 8.27 -29.97 -4.65
CA GLY A 77 7.55 -30.45 -5.82
C GLY A 77 8.34 -30.37 -7.13
N ASN A 78 7.64 -29.99 -8.18
CA ASN A 78 8.16 -29.83 -9.54
C ASN A 78 8.07 -28.36 -10.01
N SER A 79 8.36 -28.13 -11.31
CA SER A 79 8.30 -26.81 -11.92
C SER A 79 6.93 -26.12 -11.78
N ASP A 80 5.83 -26.86 -11.82
CA ASP A 80 4.48 -26.31 -11.65
C ASP A 80 4.26 -25.82 -10.22
N THR A 81 4.77 -26.56 -9.25
CA THR A 81 4.72 -26.18 -7.83
C THR A 81 5.59 -24.94 -7.56
N ALA A 82 6.75 -24.85 -8.20
CA ALA A 82 7.62 -23.68 -8.14
C ALA A 82 6.93 -22.42 -8.69
N GLN A 83 6.26 -22.52 -9.84
CA GLN A 83 5.52 -21.39 -10.43
C GLN A 83 4.35 -20.94 -9.55
N ARG A 84 3.59 -21.86 -9.00
CA ARG A 84 2.49 -21.54 -8.08
C ARG A 84 3.01 -20.91 -6.78
N GLY A 85 4.11 -21.43 -6.26
CA GLY A 85 4.78 -20.87 -5.09
C GLY A 85 5.31 -19.45 -5.34
N ALA A 86 5.94 -19.22 -6.49
CA ALA A 86 6.39 -17.89 -6.89
C ALA A 86 5.21 -16.92 -7.05
N GLY A 87 4.12 -17.33 -7.71
CA GLY A 87 2.91 -16.51 -7.86
C GLY A 87 2.29 -16.11 -6.51
N ALA A 88 2.12 -17.06 -5.61
CA ALA A 88 1.65 -16.78 -4.26
C ALA A 88 2.59 -15.84 -3.49
N GLY A 89 3.89 -16.03 -3.64
CA GLY A 89 4.92 -15.20 -3.05
C GLY A 89 4.90 -13.76 -3.55
N VAL A 90 4.66 -13.54 -4.86
CA VAL A 90 4.48 -12.18 -5.43
C VAL A 90 3.33 -11.46 -4.76
N VAL A 91 2.18 -12.12 -4.62
CA VAL A 91 0.97 -11.51 -4.04
C VAL A 91 1.20 -11.16 -2.57
N LEU A 92 1.70 -12.10 -1.78
CA LEU A 92 1.93 -11.90 -0.34
C LEU A 92 3.06 -10.89 -0.08
N GLY A 93 4.15 -10.97 -0.86
CA GLY A 93 5.27 -10.05 -0.78
C GLY A 93 4.86 -8.64 -1.19
N GLY A 94 4.13 -8.50 -2.29
CA GLY A 94 3.62 -7.22 -2.76
C GLY A 94 2.69 -6.55 -1.76
N LEU A 95 1.76 -7.29 -1.17
CA LEU A 95 0.85 -6.77 -0.12
C LEU A 95 1.64 -6.30 1.11
N ARG A 96 2.65 -7.05 1.52
CA ARG A 96 3.51 -6.69 2.66
C ARG A 96 4.34 -5.45 2.37
N GLY A 97 4.89 -5.32 1.15
CA GLY A 97 5.63 -4.15 0.70
C GLY A 97 4.74 -2.91 0.64
N TYR A 98 3.54 -3.04 0.11
CA TYR A 98 2.55 -1.96 0.09
C TYR A 98 2.21 -1.47 1.50
N GLN A 99 1.96 -2.36 2.45
CA GLN A 99 1.70 -2.00 3.85
C GLN A 99 2.88 -1.27 4.50
N ARG A 100 4.12 -1.68 4.21
CA ARG A 100 5.33 -1.00 4.72
C ARG A 100 5.48 0.38 4.11
N GLY A 101 5.28 0.51 2.81
CA GLY A 101 5.38 1.78 2.08
C GLY A 101 4.35 2.79 2.58
N THR A 102 3.09 2.39 2.69
CA THR A 102 2.02 3.25 3.21
C THR A 102 2.24 3.63 4.69
N SER A 103 2.81 2.73 5.49
CA SER A 103 3.18 3.05 6.87
C SER A 103 4.34 4.05 6.95
N ALA A 104 5.27 4.05 5.98
CA ALA A 104 6.34 5.04 5.89
C ALA A 104 5.78 6.41 5.50
N GLU A 105 4.91 6.48 4.51
CA GLU A 105 4.18 7.67 4.11
C GLU A 105 3.43 8.30 5.29
N GLN A 106 2.62 7.52 5.99
CA GLN A 106 1.88 7.97 7.18
C GLN A 106 2.81 8.53 8.27
N ARG A 107 3.97 7.91 8.48
CA ARG A 107 4.96 8.42 9.44
C ARG A 107 5.53 9.77 9.02
N ILE A 108 5.76 10.00 7.74
CA ILE A 108 6.24 11.29 7.22
C ILE A 108 5.19 12.37 7.44
N ILE A 109 3.93 12.12 7.05
CA ILE A 109 2.82 13.06 7.22
C ILE A 109 2.66 13.42 8.71
N ARG A 110 2.65 12.41 9.57
CA ARG A 110 2.53 12.61 11.02
C ARG A 110 3.67 13.45 11.61
N ARG A 111 4.91 13.15 11.24
CA ARG A 111 6.07 13.94 11.71
C ARG A 111 6.03 15.38 11.21
N CYS A 112 5.60 15.59 9.97
CA CYS A 112 5.42 16.91 9.39
C CYS A 112 4.40 17.72 10.20
N LEU A 113 3.21 17.16 10.49
CA LEU A 113 2.16 17.81 11.27
C LEU A 113 2.60 18.10 12.71
N ILE A 114 3.31 17.17 13.35
CA ILE A 114 3.87 17.40 14.70
C ILE A 114 4.88 18.53 14.67
N GLY A 115 5.73 18.60 13.64
CA GLY A 115 6.70 19.70 13.45
C GLY A 115 6.05 21.06 13.26
N ARG A 116 4.79 21.10 12.78
CA ARG A 116 3.97 22.32 12.66
C ARG A 116 3.16 22.64 13.92
N GLY A 117 3.29 21.84 14.98
CA GLY A 117 2.68 22.08 16.28
C GLY A 117 1.32 21.40 16.49
N TYR A 118 0.88 20.53 15.55
CA TYR A 118 -0.36 19.78 15.74
C TYR A 118 -0.17 18.59 16.68
N ARG A 119 -1.16 18.34 17.54
CA ARG A 119 -1.21 17.15 18.39
C ARG A 119 -1.87 16.01 17.62
N VAL A 120 -1.06 15.11 17.08
CA VAL A 120 -1.53 13.92 16.37
C VAL A 120 -1.77 12.78 17.36
N LEU A 121 -2.96 12.16 17.30
CA LEU A 121 -3.44 11.19 18.29
C LEU A 121 -3.26 9.71 17.89
N ASN A 122 -2.95 9.40 16.59
CA ASN A 122 -2.78 8.04 16.07
C ASN A 122 -1.38 7.78 15.53
#